data_547744a0bb04e228917810994cfaa229
#
_entry.id   547744a0bb04e228917810994cfaa229
#
_cell.length_a   1.000
_cell.length_b   1.000
_cell.length_c   1.000
_cell.angle_alpha   90.00
_cell.angle_beta   90.00
_cell.angle_gamma   90.00
#
_symmetry.space_group_name_H-M   'P 1'
#
loop_
_entity.id
_entity.type
_entity.pdbx_description
1 polymer ?
#
loop_
_entity_poly.entity_id
_entity_poly.type
_entity_poly.pdbx_seq_one_letter_code
_entity_poly.pdbx_strand_id
1 'polypeptide(L)'
;MSAASYNFAYLDEQSKRMIRRAILKAIAIPGYQVPFASREMPMPYGWGTGGIQVTAAILGPDDVLKVIDQGSDDTTNAVSIRAFFAKVADVKTTTATADATVIQTRHRVPETPLSDRQILVYQVPIPEPLRFLEPRETETRRLHALADYGLMHVKLYEDIAHHGHIATAYAYPVMVAGRYLMDPSPVPKFDNPKIGDCAALQLFGAGREKRIYAIPPYTRVVSLDFEDYPFERYRQQGTCALCGADDTFLDEVVTDDKGGRMFICSDSDHCEKRREAGSPEGTPHA
;
A
#
# COMPACT_ATOMS: atom_id res chain seq x y z
N MET A 1 26.47 24.40 35.60
CA MET A 1 25.17 24.24 34.92
C MET A 1 25.43 23.46 33.65
N SER A 2 25.06 22.21 33.63
CA SER A 2 25.11 21.39 32.41
C SER A 2 24.12 21.99 31.40
N ALA A 3 24.61 22.40 30.23
CA ALA A 3 23.73 22.80 29.15
C ALA A 3 22.81 21.62 28.84
N ALA A 4 21.53 21.79 29.11
CA ALA A 4 20.54 20.79 28.70
C ALA A 4 20.69 20.59 27.19
N SER A 5 21.19 19.45 26.79
CA SER A 5 21.29 19.12 25.37
C SER A 5 19.85 19.04 24.83
N TYR A 6 19.48 20.05 24.07
CA TYR A 6 18.16 20.11 23.45
C TYR A 6 18.03 18.94 22.47
N ASN A 7 17.20 17.99 22.80
CA ASN A 7 16.98 16.82 21.94
C ASN A 7 15.81 17.11 21.00
N PHE A 8 16.10 17.56 19.81
CA PHE A 8 15.10 17.89 18.78
C PHE A 8 14.24 16.69 18.34
N ALA A 9 14.68 15.47 18.63
CA ALA A 9 13.96 14.26 18.24
C ALA A 9 12.92 13.80 19.28
N TYR A 10 12.80 14.49 20.40
CA TYR A 10 11.89 14.12 21.49
C TYR A 10 10.50 14.71 21.27
N LEU A 11 9.46 13.89 21.38
CA LEU A 11 8.07 14.37 21.39
C LEU A 11 7.74 14.98 22.75
N ASP A 12 7.13 16.17 22.73
CA ASP A 12 6.58 16.75 23.95
C ASP A 12 5.37 15.96 24.48
N GLU A 13 5.09 16.10 25.79
CA GLU A 13 4.03 15.34 26.44
C GLU A 13 2.63 15.65 25.89
N GLN A 14 2.38 16.84 25.38
CA GLN A 14 1.11 17.15 24.72
C GLN A 14 0.96 16.37 23.40
N SER A 15 1.98 16.31 22.58
CA SER A 15 1.99 15.52 21.36
C SER A 15 1.82 14.02 21.65
N LYS A 16 2.52 13.48 22.65
CA LYS A 16 2.34 12.08 23.08
C LYS A 16 0.90 11.82 23.53
N ARG A 17 0.31 12.72 24.30
CA ARG A 17 -1.09 12.61 24.73
C ARG A 17 -2.07 12.60 23.57
N MET A 18 -1.84 13.43 22.55
CA MET A 18 -2.67 13.46 21.36
C MET A 18 -2.54 12.17 20.54
N ILE A 19 -1.34 11.62 20.42
CA ILE A 19 -1.11 10.35 19.75
C ILE A 19 -1.81 9.22 20.51
N ARG A 20 -1.68 9.14 21.84
CA ARG A 20 -2.39 8.14 22.66
C ARG A 20 -3.91 8.22 22.50
N ARG A 21 -4.49 9.41 22.41
CA ARG A 21 -5.93 9.60 22.10
C ARG A 21 -6.30 9.08 20.70
N ALA A 22 -5.45 9.32 19.73
CA ALA A 22 -5.67 8.80 18.38
C ALA A 22 -5.57 7.26 18.34
N ILE A 23 -4.65 6.67 19.09
CA ILE A 23 -4.54 5.21 19.26
C ILE A 23 -5.83 4.63 19.84
N LEU A 24 -6.36 5.22 20.92
CA LEU A 24 -7.61 4.76 21.54
C LEU A 24 -8.79 4.79 20.55
N LYS A 25 -8.87 5.83 19.71
CA LYS A 25 -9.88 5.90 18.66
C LYS A 25 -9.68 4.84 17.59
N ALA A 26 -8.43 4.58 17.20
CA ALA A 26 -8.11 3.55 16.21
C ALA A 26 -8.46 2.15 16.72
N ILE A 27 -8.23 1.87 18.00
CA ILE A 27 -8.61 0.62 18.64
C ILE A 27 -10.14 0.46 18.69
N ALA A 28 -10.85 1.55 19.01
CA ALA A 28 -12.31 1.52 19.07
C ALA A 28 -12.98 1.30 17.72
N ILE A 29 -12.31 1.64 16.63
CA ILE A 29 -12.84 1.50 15.26
C ILE A 29 -11.75 0.82 14.39
N PRO A 30 -11.63 -0.51 14.44
CA PRO A 30 -10.60 -1.24 13.71
C PRO A 30 -10.57 -0.89 12.22
N GLY A 31 -9.35 -0.67 11.70
CA GLY A 31 -9.13 -0.29 10.31
C GLY A 31 -9.49 1.16 9.97
N TYR A 32 -10.00 1.95 10.91
CA TYR A 32 -10.24 3.38 10.68
C TYR A 32 -8.94 4.18 10.81
N GLN A 33 -8.66 4.99 9.79
CA GLN A 33 -7.47 5.83 9.74
C GLN A 33 -7.69 7.11 10.54
N VAL A 34 -7.25 7.12 11.79
CA VAL A 34 -7.42 8.26 12.69
C VAL A 34 -6.36 9.30 12.40
N PRO A 35 -6.72 10.55 12.04
CA PRO A 35 -5.76 11.62 11.92
C PRO A 35 -5.16 11.98 13.27
N PHE A 36 -3.88 12.28 13.30
CA PHE A 36 -3.22 12.83 14.48
C PHE A 36 -2.38 14.05 14.11
N ALA A 37 -2.27 14.97 15.03
CA ALA A 37 -1.37 16.11 14.93
C ALA A 37 -0.18 15.88 15.87
N SER A 38 1.01 16.02 15.32
CA SER A 38 2.24 16.08 16.10
C SER A 38 3.18 17.06 15.43
N ARG A 39 4.10 17.64 16.21
CA ARG A 39 5.24 18.34 15.63
C ARG A 39 6.11 17.31 14.90
N GLU A 40 6.66 17.70 13.77
CA GLU A 40 7.61 16.85 13.07
C GLU A 40 8.84 16.64 13.97
N MET A 41 9.22 15.37 14.11
CA MET A 41 10.48 15.02 14.73
C MET A 41 11.57 15.09 13.67
N PRO A 42 12.64 15.84 13.86
CA PRO A 42 13.80 15.72 13.00
C PRO A 42 14.39 14.32 13.16
N MET A 43 14.20 13.49 12.16
CA MET A 43 14.66 12.11 12.15
C MET A 43 15.75 11.92 11.09
N PRO A 44 16.68 11.01 11.29
CA PRO A 44 17.61 10.60 10.24
C PRO A 44 16.84 10.18 8.99
N TYR A 45 17.40 10.49 7.84
CA TYR A 45 16.81 10.11 6.54
C TYR A 45 16.59 8.60 6.45
N GLY A 46 15.40 8.18 6.03
CA GLY A 46 15.07 6.77 5.81
C GLY A 46 14.39 6.04 6.98
N TRP A 47 14.32 6.62 8.18
CA TRP A 47 13.65 5.95 9.30
C TRP A 47 12.12 5.97 9.18
N GLY A 48 11.55 7.04 8.60
CA GLY A 48 10.12 7.31 8.69
C GLY A 48 9.74 7.84 10.07
N THR A 49 8.60 8.53 10.17
CA THR A 49 8.24 9.23 11.41
C THR A 49 7.04 8.66 12.13
N GLY A 50 6.05 8.13 11.42
CA GLY A 50 4.78 7.73 12.01
C GLY A 50 4.88 6.63 13.05
N GLY A 51 5.49 5.50 12.72
CA GLY A 51 5.70 4.41 13.67
C GLY A 51 6.60 4.81 14.83
N ILE A 52 7.68 5.55 14.55
CA ILE A 52 8.59 6.07 15.58
C ILE A 52 7.85 7.00 16.56
N GLN A 53 6.97 7.85 16.08
CA GLN A 53 6.15 8.75 16.92
C GLN A 53 5.15 7.94 17.77
N VAL A 54 4.53 6.92 17.19
CA VAL A 54 3.63 6.01 17.93
C VAL A 54 4.41 5.31 19.04
N THR A 55 5.56 4.72 18.71
CA THR A 55 6.45 4.07 19.69
C THR A 55 6.85 5.05 20.80
N ALA A 56 7.32 6.25 20.45
CA ALA A 56 7.69 7.26 21.45
C ALA A 56 6.53 7.70 22.35
N ALA A 57 5.30 7.64 21.86
CA ALA A 57 4.11 8.03 22.62
C ALA A 57 3.65 6.96 23.61
N ILE A 58 3.92 5.66 23.34
CA ILE A 58 3.45 4.56 24.18
C ILE A 58 4.50 4.03 25.14
N LEU A 59 5.79 4.20 24.83
CA LEU A 59 6.87 3.70 25.71
C LEU A 59 6.80 4.33 27.13
N GLY A 60 6.82 3.47 28.11
CA GLY A 60 6.96 3.77 29.52
C GLY A 60 8.32 3.31 30.09
N PRO A 61 8.62 3.63 31.36
CA PRO A 61 9.91 3.32 31.98
C PRO A 61 10.17 1.81 32.17
N ASP A 62 9.12 1.03 32.25
CA ASP A 62 9.20 -0.43 32.47
C ASP A 62 9.18 -1.23 31.16
N ASP A 63 9.01 -0.55 30.03
CA ASP A 63 8.96 -1.20 28.74
C ASP A 63 10.34 -1.67 28.26
N VAL A 64 10.30 -2.72 27.44
CA VAL A 64 11.47 -3.28 26.76
C VAL A 64 11.21 -3.22 25.24
N LEU A 65 12.06 -2.50 24.53
CA LEU A 65 11.89 -2.25 23.10
C LEU A 65 12.72 -3.20 22.24
N LYS A 66 12.07 -3.87 21.30
CA LYS A 66 12.71 -4.50 20.14
C LYS A 66 12.44 -3.66 18.90
N VAL A 67 13.44 -3.58 18.01
CA VAL A 67 13.30 -2.92 16.70
C VAL A 67 13.70 -3.86 15.59
N ILE A 68 12.83 -3.96 14.60
CA ILE A 68 13.08 -4.68 13.34
C ILE A 68 12.94 -3.68 12.20
N ASP A 69 13.93 -3.62 11.33
CA ASP A 69 13.87 -2.78 10.14
C ASP A 69 14.32 -3.58 8.92
N GLN A 70 13.57 -3.49 7.83
CA GLN A 70 13.82 -4.28 6.63
C GLN A 70 13.92 -5.81 6.88
N GLY A 71 13.14 -6.29 7.85
CA GLY A 71 13.05 -7.72 8.17
C GLY A 71 14.09 -8.23 9.17
N SER A 72 15.01 -7.39 9.65
CA SER A 72 16.04 -7.78 10.60
C SER A 72 16.21 -6.78 11.74
N ASP A 73 16.74 -7.24 12.88
CA ASP A 73 17.03 -6.43 14.05
C ASP A 73 18.52 -6.02 14.15
N ASP A 74 19.35 -6.48 13.24
CA ASP A 74 20.77 -6.15 13.13
C ASP A 74 21.12 -5.17 12.00
N THR A 75 20.13 -4.69 11.23
CA THR A 75 20.36 -3.64 10.25
C THR A 75 20.84 -2.34 10.90
N THR A 76 21.59 -1.55 10.15
CA THR A 76 22.08 -0.25 10.62
C THR A 76 20.95 0.63 11.17
N ASN A 77 19.79 0.63 10.51
CA ASN A 77 18.63 1.37 10.97
C ASN A 77 18.04 0.81 12.27
N ALA A 78 17.86 -0.50 12.37
CA ALA A 78 17.33 -1.13 13.58
C ALA A 78 18.23 -0.85 14.80
N VAL A 79 19.53 -1.01 14.64
CA VAL A 79 20.52 -0.70 15.69
C VAL A 79 20.48 0.77 16.08
N SER A 80 20.44 1.68 15.10
CA SER A 80 20.41 3.12 15.34
C SER A 80 19.09 3.57 16.00
N ILE A 81 17.95 2.99 15.64
CA ILE A 81 16.65 3.29 16.26
C ILE A 81 16.62 2.78 17.71
N ARG A 82 17.15 1.59 18.00
CA ARG A 82 17.30 1.12 19.38
C ARG A 82 18.14 2.07 20.22
N ALA A 83 19.32 2.43 19.72
CA ALA A 83 20.23 3.36 20.41
C ALA A 83 19.57 4.73 20.64
N PHE A 84 18.79 5.21 19.66
CA PHE A 84 18.00 6.43 19.80
C PHE A 84 17.02 6.34 20.97
N PHE A 85 16.18 5.30 21.01
CA PHE A 85 15.18 5.15 22.07
C PHE A 85 15.80 4.91 23.44
N ALA A 86 16.85 4.12 23.52
CA ALA A 86 17.61 3.93 24.77
C ALA A 86 18.09 5.28 25.33
N LYS A 87 18.53 6.19 24.45
CA LYS A 87 19.02 7.51 24.86
C LYS A 87 17.92 8.50 25.21
N VAL A 88 16.82 8.53 24.44
CA VAL A 88 15.80 9.60 24.56
C VAL A 88 14.64 9.23 25.48
N ALA A 89 14.36 7.96 25.65
CA ALA A 89 13.27 7.45 26.45
C ALA A 89 13.73 6.66 27.69
N ASP A 90 15.04 6.49 27.85
CA ASP A 90 15.67 5.69 28.94
C ASP A 90 15.07 4.28 29.04
N VAL A 91 14.75 3.69 27.88
CA VAL A 91 14.07 2.40 27.79
C VAL A 91 15.09 1.28 27.56
N LYS A 92 14.86 0.14 28.19
CA LYS A 92 15.65 -1.08 27.91
C LYS A 92 15.36 -1.57 26.50
N THR A 93 16.39 -2.12 25.85
CA THR A 93 16.26 -2.69 24.50
C THR A 93 16.68 -4.15 24.49
N THR A 94 16.08 -4.93 23.59
CA THR A 94 16.36 -6.35 23.41
C THR A 94 16.34 -6.74 21.92
N THR A 95 16.99 -7.84 21.60
CA THR A 95 16.83 -8.54 20.31
C THR A 95 15.90 -9.76 20.44
N ALA A 96 15.63 -10.24 21.65
CA ALA A 96 14.74 -11.35 21.90
C ALA A 96 13.27 -10.90 21.84
N THR A 97 12.47 -11.49 20.97
CA THR A 97 11.06 -11.13 20.80
C THR A 97 10.25 -11.41 22.06
N ALA A 98 10.57 -12.50 22.77
CA ALA A 98 9.84 -12.89 23.98
C ALA A 98 10.02 -11.91 25.15
N ASP A 99 11.14 -11.18 25.19
CA ASP A 99 11.47 -10.25 26.26
C ASP A 99 10.93 -8.83 26.01
N ALA A 100 10.52 -8.55 24.78
CA ALA A 100 10.04 -7.23 24.40
C ALA A 100 8.59 -7.01 24.85
N THR A 101 8.27 -5.82 25.34
CA THR A 101 6.88 -5.37 25.56
C THR A 101 6.36 -4.57 24.36
N VAL A 102 7.27 -3.85 23.69
CA VAL A 102 6.96 -3.09 22.46
C VAL A 102 7.92 -3.52 21.34
N ILE A 103 7.35 -3.86 20.20
CA ILE A 103 8.10 -4.21 18.99
C ILE A 103 7.81 -3.16 17.91
N GLN A 104 8.83 -2.39 17.58
CA GLN A 104 8.80 -1.46 16.44
C GLN A 104 9.26 -2.19 15.20
N THR A 105 8.46 -2.22 14.15
CA THR A 105 8.82 -2.91 12.92
C THR A 105 8.54 -2.11 11.65
N ARG A 106 9.26 -2.46 10.60
CA ARG A 106 8.99 -2.06 9.22
C ARG A 106 9.17 -3.27 8.30
N HIS A 107 8.21 -3.53 7.45
CA HIS A 107 8.16 -4.58 6.42
C HIS A 107 7.89 -6.00 6.89
N ARG A 108 8.18 -6.38 8.13
CA ARG A 108 8.02 -7.76 8.60
C ARG A 108 7.32 -7.86 9.95
N VAL A 109 6.54 -8.91 10.11
CA VAL A 109 6.08 -9.38 11.43
C VAL A 109 7.18 -10.27 12.01
N PRO A 110 7.46 -10.21 13.33
CA PRO A 110 8.38 -11.15 13.97
C PRO A 110 8.02 -12.60 13.68
N GLU A 111 9.04 -13.45 13.50
CA GLU A 111 8.81 -14.89 13.29
C GLU A 111 8.25 -15.58 14.54
N THR A 112 8.71 -15.16 15.72
CA THR A 112 8.17 -15.64 16.99
C THR A 112 6.78 -15.08 17.23
N PRO A 113 5.76 -15.92 17.49
CA PRO A 113 4.43 -15.45 17.81
C PRO A 113 4.43 -14.48 18.99
N LEU A 114 3.64 -13.43 18.89
CA LEU A 114 3.52 -12.41 19.92
C LEU A 114 2.43 -12.79 20.93
N SER A 115 2.60 -12.35 22.17
CA SER A 115 1.63 -12.52 23.24
C SER A 115 0.69 -11.33 23.35
N ASP A 116 -0.38 -11.49 24.12
CA ASP A 116 -1.36 -10.44 24.46
C ASP A 116 -0.80 -9.30 25.33
N ARG A 117 0.40 -9.49 25.89
CA ARG A 117 1.11 -8.48 26.70
C ARG A 117 2.03 -7.58 25.86
N GLN A 118 2.13 -7.83 24.57
CA GLN A 118 3.02 -7.11 23.66
C GLN A 118 2.22 -6.18 22.78
N ILE A 119 2.87 -5.12 22.35
CA ILE A 119 2.35 -4.19 21.33
C ILE A 119 3.28 -4.21 20.14
N LEU A 120 2.73 -4.45 18.95
CA LEU A 120 3.43 -4.36 17.69
C LEU A 120 3.14 -2.99 17.06
N VAL A 121 4.19 -2.26 16.73
CA VAL A 121 4.09 -0.96 16.06
C VAL A 121 4.69 -1.04 14.67
N TYR A 122 3.88 -0.81 13.67
CA TYR A 122 4.29 -0.75 12.28
C TYR A 122 4.59 0.68 11.84
N GLN A 123 5.72 0.86 11.19
CA GLN A 123 6.00 2.04 10.38
C GLN A 123 5.39 1.86 8.99
N VAL A 124 4.41 2.68 8.66
CA VAL A 124 3.72 2.64 7.37
C VAL A 124 4.17 3.81 6.51
N PRO A 125 4.75 3.56 5.34
CA PRO A 125 5.17 4.63 4.43
C PRO A 125 3.98 5.36 3.81
N ILE A 126 2.93 4.62 3.48
CA ILE A 126 1.73 5.14 2.81
C ILE A 126 0.50 4.42 3.36
N PRO A 127 -0.40 5.14 4.06
CA PRO A 127 -1.59 4.54 4.65
C PRO A 127 -2.75 4.41 3.67
N GLU A 128 -2.68 5.12 2.55
CA GLU A 128 -3.80 5.33 1.62
C GLU A 128 -3.35 5.09 0.18
N PRO A 129 -3.32 3.81 -0.27
CA PRO A 129 -2.79 3.48 -1.59
C PRO A 129 -3.60 4.06 -2.76
N LEU A 130 -4.90 4.28 -2.60
CA LEU A 130 -5.71 4.94 -3.64
C LEU A 130 -5.24 6.36 -3.95
N ARG A 131 -4.61 7.07 -3.02
CA ARG A 131 -4.12 8.43 -3.24
C ARG A 131 -2.96 8.53 -4.22
N PHE A 132 -2.32 7.44 -4.55
CA PHE A 132 -1.39 7.40 -5.68
C PHE A 132 -2.09 7.47 -7.02
N LEU A 133 -3.25 6.84 -7.10
CA LEU A 133 -4.03 6.73 -8.33
C LEU A 133 -5.01 7.89 -8.44
N GLU A 134 -5.57 8.33 -7.31
CA GLU A 134 -6.47 9.48 -7.19
C GLU A 134 -5.96 10.41 -6.07
N PRO A 135 -5.23 11.48 -6.42
CA PRO A 135 -4.64 12.40 -5.42
C PRO A 135 -5.66 13.20 -4.63
N ARG A 136 -6.90 13.36 -5.13
CA ARG A 136 -7.93 14.14 -4.46
C ARG A 136 -8.49 13.41 -3.25
N GLU A 137 -8.26 13.96 -2.06
CA GLU A 137 -8.68 13.34 -0.80
C GLU A 137 -10.20 13.10 -0.71
N THR A 138 -10.99 14.04 -1.22
CA THR A 138 -12.45 13.92 -1.23
C THR A 138 -12.90 12.72 -2.06
N GLU A 139 -12.25 12.49 -3.18
CA GLU A 139 -12.58 11.39 -4.08
C GLU A 139 -12.14 10.04 -3.51
N THR A 140 -10.94 9.94 -2.93
CA THR A 140 -10.52 8.70 -2.29
C THR A 140 -11.41 8.33 -1.10
N ARG A 141 -11.89 9.30 -0.32
CA ARG A 141 -12.87 9.05 0.73
C ARG A 141 -14.21 8.52 0.17
N ARG A 142 -14.65 9.06 -0.95
CA ARG A 142 -15.88 8.59 -1.63
C ARG A 142 -15.70 7.16 -2.12
N LEU A 143 -14.59 6.86 -2.79
CA LEU A 143 -14.28 5.52 -3.28
C LEU A 143 -14.25 4.49 -2.14
N HIS A 144 -13.62 4.84 -1.02
CA HIS A 144 -13.62 3.96 0.17
C HIS A 144 -15.02 3.76 0.75
N ALA A 145 -15.83 4.81 0.81
CA ALA A 145 -17.20 4.71 1.32
C ALA A 145 -18.09 3.80 0.46
N LEU A 146 -17.82 3.76 -0.85
CA LEU A 146 -18.52 2.92 -1.81
C LEU A 146 -17.90 1.53 -1.98
N ALA A 147 -16.76 1.27 -1.34
CA ALA A 147 -15.91 0.10 -1.61
C ALA A 147 -15.56 -0.04 -3.11
N ASP A 148 -15.38 1.08 -3.79
CA ASP A 148 -15.04 1.14 -5.21
C ASP A 148 -13.52 1.14 -5.37
N TYR A 149 -12.96 0.00 -5.71
CA TYR A 149 -11.54 -0.21 -5.93
C TYR A 149 -11.18 -0.42 -7.40
N GLY A 150 -12.01 0.03 -8.31
CA GLY A 150 -11.81 -0.10 -9.75
C GLY A 150 -10.44 0.42 -10.23
N LEU A 151 -9.97 1.55 -9.68
CA LEU A 151 -8.64 2.09 -9.99
C LEU A 151 -7.50 1.14 -9.59
N MET A 152 -7.65 0.44 -8.46
CA MET A 152 -6.66 -0.56 -8.04
C MET A 152 -6.65 -1.77 -8.99
N HIS A 153 -7.83 -2.21 -9.43
CA HIS A 153 -7.96 -3.28 -10.41
C HIS A 153 -7.27 -2.91 -11.73
N VAL A 154 -7.50 -1.69 -12.22
CA VAL A 154 -6.83 -1.19 -13.44
C VAL A 154 -5.31 -1.21 -13.27
N LYS A 155 -4.79 -0.75 -12.12
CA LYS A 155 -3.35 -0.75 -11.87
C LYS A 155 -2.75 -2.16 -11.88
N LEU A 156 -3.41 -3.11 -11.24
CA LEU A 156 -2.96 -4.51 -11.24
C LEU A 156 -3.00 -5.12 -12.64
N TYR A 157 -4.02 -4.78 -13.39
CA TYR A 157 -4.15 -5.17 -14.78
C TYR A 157 -3.03 -4.61 -15.66
N GLU A 158 -2.67 -3.34 -15.48
CA GLU A 158 -1.52 -2.74 -16.13
C GLU A 158 -0.22 -3.48 -15.80
N ASP A 159 -0.03 -3.89 -14.55
CA ASP A 159 1.14 -4.69 -14.14
C ASP A 159 1.19 -6.02 -14.90
N ILE A 160 0.06 -6.73 -15.00
CA ILE A 160 -0.02 -8.00 -15.74
C ILE A 160 0.24 -7.76 -17.24
N ALA A 161 -0.36 -6.74 -17.81
CA ALA A 161 -0.19 -6.41 -19.23
C ALA A 161 1.26 -6.03 -19.55
N HIS A 162 1.95 -5.33 -18.66
CA HIS A 162 3.31 -4.85 -18.87
C HIS A 162 4.37 -5.90 -18.54
N HIS A 163 4.18 -6.68 -17.51
CA HIS A 163 5.17 -7.63 -16.99
C HIS A 163 4.79 -9.10 -17.17
N GLY A 164 3.58 -9.40 -17.62
CA GLY A 164 3.06 -10.77 -17.71
C GLY A 164 2.63 -11.39 -16.37
N HIS A 165 2.78 -10.65 -15.28
CA HIS A 165 2.38 -11.04 -13.93
C HIS A 165 2.22 -9.79 -13.07
N ILE A 166 1.62 -9.93 -11.91
CA ILE A 166 1.57 -8.85 -10.94
C ILE A 166 2.99 -8.61 -10.42
N ALA A 167 3.57 -7.48 -10.81
CA ALA A 167 4.96 -7.15 -10.51
C ALA A 167 5.19 -6.79 -9.03
N THR A 168 4.14 -6.43 -8.31
CA THR A 168 4.22 -6.10 -6.89
C THR A 168 4.45 -7.36 -6.07
N ALA A 169 5.67 -7.54 -5.57
CA ALA A 169 6.06 -8.71 -4.78
C ALA A 169 5.40 -8.76 -3.39
N TYR A 170 4.74 -7.69 -2.97
CA TYR A 170 4.13 -7.55 -1.66
C TYR A 170 2.63 -7.83 -1.70
N ALA A 171 2.08 -8.11 -0.54
CA ALA A 171 0.65 -8.24 -0.38
C ALA A 171 -0.06 -7.00 -0.90
N TYR A 172 -1.17 -7.25 -1.52
CA TYR A 172 -2.11 -6.19 -1.82
C TYR A 172 -2.55 -5.50 -0.54
N PRO A 173 -3.13 -4.31 -0.68
CA PRO A 173 -3.72 -3.65 0.45
C PRO A 173 -4.60 -4.61 1.25
N VAL A 174 -4.49 -4.55 2.56
CA VAL A 174 -5.27 -5.42 3.43
C VAL A 174 -6.54 -4.73 3.89
N MET A 175 -7.59 -5.54 4.04
CA MET A 175 -8.89 -5.12 4.55
C MET A 175 -9.05 -5.58 5.98
N VAL A 176 -9.46 -4.67 6.85
CA VAL A 176 -9.80 -4.94 8.26
C VAL A 176 -11.16 -4.33 8.54
N ALA A 177 -12.12 -5.13 8.99
CA ALA A 177 -13.49 -4.71 9.25
C ALA A 177 -14.10 -3.92 8.08
N GLY A 178 -13.88 -4.36 6.86
CA GLY A 178 -14.36 -3.72 5.62
C GLY A 178 -13.68 -2.41 5.26
N ARG A 179 -12.55 -2.07 5.90
CA ARG A 179 -11.76 -0.86 5.64
C ARG A 179 -10.40 -1.20 5.08
N TYR A 180 -9.99 -0.37 4.17
CA TYR A 180 -8.69 -0.43 3.54
C TYR A 180 -7.61 0.07 4.51
N LEU A 181 -6.57 -0.70 4.74
CA LEU A 181 -5.67 -0.42 5.85
C LEU A 181 -4.30 0.09 5.41
N MET A 182 -3.63 -0.58 4.52
CA MET A 182 -2.25 -0.21 4.20
C MET A 182 -1.84 -0.57 2.77
N ASP A 183 -0.80 0.10 2.30
CA ASP A 183 -0.10 -0.18 1.06
C ASP A 183 0.42 -1.63 1.04
N PRO A 184 0.41 -2.30 -0.11
CA PRO A 184 1.00 -3.62 -0.29
C PRO A 184 2.46 -3.73 0.16
N SER A 185 3.22 -2.62 0.10
CA SER A 185 4.66 -2.62 0.36
C SER A 185 5.07 -2.81 1.82
N PRO A 186 4.33 -2.41 2.87
CA PRO A 186 4.82 -2.51 4.25
C PRO A 186 4.96 -3.95 4.74
N VAL A 187 4.06 -4.84 4.34
CA VAL A 187 4.02 -6.23 4.81
C VAL A 187 3.87 -7.18 3.63
N PRO A 188 4.76 -8.17 3.49
CA PRO A 188 4.62 -9.18 2.46
C PRO A 188 3.33 -10.00 2.62
N LYS A 189 2.72 -10.41 1.52
CA LYS A 189 1.47 -11.20 1.52
C LYS A 189 1.54 -12.45 2.41
N PHE A 190 2.68 -13.11 2.45
CA PHE A 190 2.88 -14.30 3.28
C PHE A 190 2.89 -14.02 4.80
N ASP A 191 3.05 -12.76 5.22
CA ASP A 191 2.96 -12.35 6.62
C ASP A 191 1.53 -11.99 7.06
N ASN A 192 0.57 -11.84 6.13
CA ASN A 192 -0.81 -11.49 6.46
C ASN A 192 -1.50 -12.45 7.45
N PRO A 193 -1.33 -13.77 7.36
CA PRO A 193 -1.88 -14.68 8.38
C PRO A 193 -1.35 -14.38 9.77
N LYS A 194 -0.07 -14.03 9.90
CA LYS A 194 0.52 -13.65 11.18
C LYS A 194 -0.11 -12.38 11.77
N ILE A 195 -0.57 -11.45 10.92
CA ILE A 195 -1.28 -10.25 11.37
C ILE A 195 -2.66 -10.65 11.92
N GLY A 196 -3.40 -11.48 11.20
CA GLY A 196 -4.75 -11.92 11.59
C GLY A 196 -4.77 -12.77 12.84
N ASP A 197 -3.78 -13.63 13.02
CA ASP A 197 -3.66 -14.58 14.16
C ASP A 197 -2.89 -13.97 15.34
N CYS A 198 -2.47 -12.71 15.26
CA CYS A 198 -1.65 -12.06 16.27
C CYS A 198 -2.44 -11.82 17.57
N ALA A 199 -1.89 -12.27 18.70
CA ALA A 199 -2.44 -12.01 20.03
C ALA A 199 -2.15 -10.58 20.52
N ALA A 200 -1.13 -9.92 19.97
CA ALA A 200 -0.74 -8.57 20.35
C ALA A 200 -1.65 -7.52 19.69
N LEU A 201 -1.82 -6.39 20.35
CA LEU A 201 -2.36 -5.19 19.73
C LEU A 201 -1.37 -4.70 18.67
N GLN A 202 -1.87 -4.46 17.46
CA GLN A 202 -1.07 -3.97 16.35
C GLN A 202 -1.44 -2.52 16.02
N LEU A 203 -0.46 -1.64 16.07
CA LEU A 203 -0.60 -0.22 15.81
C LEU A 203 0.17 0.14 14.54
N PHE A 204 -0.45 0.92 13.68
CA PHE A 204 0.13 1.35 12.41
C PHE A 204 0.24 2.87 12.40
N GLY A 205 1.44 3.38 12.21
CA GLY A 205 1.72 4.80 12.18
C GLY A 205 2.31 5.25 10.86
N ALA A 206 1.61 6.14 10.17
CA ALA A 206 2.05 6.77 8.93
C ALA A 206 2.38 8.24 9.16
N GLY A 207 3.65 8.59 9.08
CA GLY A 207 4.12 9.93 9.44
C GLY A 207 3.80 11.00 8.41
N ARG A 208 3.97 10.69 7.12
CA ARG A 208 3.68 11.62 6.03
C ARG A 208 2.22 12.04 6.03
N GLU A 209 1.32 11.07 6.12
CA GLU A 209 -0.12 11.30 6.07
C GLU A 209 -0.71 11.60 7.46
N LYS A 210 0.08 11.49 8.51
CA LYS A 210 -0.34 11.69 9.91
C LYS A 210 -1.59 10.90 10.25
N ARG A 211 -1.54 9.59 10.01
CA ARG A 211 -2.62 8.64 10.27
C ARG A 211 -2.15 7.55 11.22
N ILE A 212 -3.05 7.17 12.12
CA ILE A 212 -2.89 6.01 13.00
C ILE A 212 -4.10 5.11 12.79
N TYR A 213 -3.85 3.82 12.69
CA TYR A 213 -4.88 2.80 12.72
C TYR A 213 -4.41 1.59 13.52
N ALA A 214 -5.35 0.76 13.93
CA ALA A 214 -5.07 -0.38 14.78
C ALA A 214 -5.78 -1.63 14.28
N ILE A 215 -5.14 -2.76 14.53
CA ILE A 215 -5.74 -4.09 14.44
C ILE A 215 -5.73 -4.67 15.83
N PRO A 216 -6.88 -4.82 16.47
CA PRO A 216 -7.00 -5.53 17.76
C PRO A 216 -6.56 -6.99 17.63
N PRO A 217 -6.23 -7.65 18.74
CA PRO A 217 -5.88 -9.07 18.74
C PRO A 217 -6.90 -9.93 17.98
N TYR A 218 -6.42 -10.93 17.26
CA TYR A 218 -7.23 -11.92 16.54
C TYR A 218 -8.25 -11.33 15.57
N THR A 219 -7.96 -10.16 15.01
CA THR A 219 -8.83 -9.52 14.02
C THR A 219 -8.52 -10.03 12.62
N ARG A 220 -9.53 -10.53 11.93
CA ARG A 220 -9.38 -11.04 10.57
C ARG A 220 -8.84 -9.97 9.63
N VAL A 221 -7.76 -10.29 8.95
CA VAL A 221 -7.14 -9.50 7.89
C VAL A 221 -7.33 -10.23 6.57
N VAL A 222 -7.84 -9.53 5.58
CA VAL A 222 -8.07 -10.08 4.23
C VAL A 222 -7.28 -9.25 3.24
N SER A 223 -6.39 -9.89 2.48
CA SER A 223 -5.76 -9.25 1.33
C SER A 223 -6.81 -8.94 0.28
N LEU A 224 -6.64 -7.83 -0.40
CA LEU A 224 -7.27 -7.58 -1.68
C LEU A 224 -6.54 -8.46 -2.71
N ASP A 225 -7.01 -9.68 -2.83
CA ASP A 225 -6.37 -10.69 -3.67
C ASP A 225 -7.04 -10.72 -5.04
N PHE A 226 -6.24 -10.83 -6.08
CA PHE A 226 -6.71 -10.94 -7.45
C PHE A 226 -6.11 -12.22 -8.02
N GLU A 227 -6.93 -12.98 -8.70
CA GLU A 227 -6.42 -14.07 -9.52
C GLU A 227 -5.68 -13.48 -10.72
N ASP A 228 -4.48 -13.98 -10.97
CA ASP A 228 -3.76 -13.69 -12.20
C ASP A 228 -4.45 -14.39 -13.35
N TYR A 229 -5.32 -13.69 -14.05
CA TYR A 229 -5.84 -14.19 -15.32
C TYR A 229 -4.82 -13.90 -16.42
N PRO A 230 -4.51 -14.89 -17.27
CA PRO A 230 -3.88 -14.59 -18.53
C PRO A 230 -4.77 -13.60 -19.27
N PHE A 231 -4.21 -12.47 -19.63
CA PHE A 231 -4.91 -11.47 -20.41
C PHE A 231 -5.18 -12.00 -21.79
N GLU A 232 -6.42 -12.43 -22.07
CA GLU A 232 -6.85 -12.76 -23.40
C GLU A 232 -7.36 -11.50 -24.10
N ARG A 233 -6.70 -11.17 -25.18
CA ARG A 233 -7.15 -10.08 -26.03
C ARG A 233 -8.47 -10.47 -26.66
N TYR A 234 -9.49 -9.68 -26.42
CA TYR A 234 -10.73 -9.82 -27.16
C TYR A 234 -10.49 -9.43 -28.59
N ARG A 235 -10.68 -10.36 -29.53
CA ARG A 235 -10.71 -10.08 -30.96
C ARG A 235 -12.15 -10.06 -31.43
N GLN A 236 -12.57 -8.94 -31.95
CA GLN A 236 -13.83 -8.83 -32.67
C GLN A 236 -13.77 -9.79 -33.87
N GLN A 237 -14.72 -10.72 -33.94
CA GLN A 237 -14.84 -11.57 -35.13
C GLN A 237 -15.51 -10.77 -36.25
N GLY A 238 -14.86 -10.72 -37.38
CA GLY A 238 -15.38 -9.96 -38.53
C GLY A 238 -14.30 -9.77 -39.58
N THR A 239 -14.65 -9.01 -40.61
CA THR A 239 -13.75 -8.66 -41.69
C THR A 239 -13.71 -7.16 -41.85
N CYS A 240 -12.53 -6.59 -42.00
CA CYS A 240 -12.38 -5.16 -42.26
C CYS A 240 -13.06 -4.78 -43.54
N ALA A 241 -14.01 -3.86 -43.50
CA ALA A 241 -14.75 -3.39 -44.68
C ALA A 241 -13.87 -2.64 -45.66
N LEU A 242 -12.69 -2.15 -45.23
CA LEU A 242 -11.79 -1.38 -46.07
C LEU A 242 -10.73 -2.21 -46.78
N CYS A 243 -10.08 -3.14 -46.07
CA CYS A 243 -8.94 -3.92 -46.63
C CYS A 243 -9.17 -5.42 -46.69
N GLY A 244 -10.33 -5.93 -46.18
CA GLY A 244 -10.63 -7.36 -46.20
C GLY A 244 -9.88 -8.18 -45.17
N ALA A 245 -9.15 -7.58 -44.21
CA ALA A 245 -8.44 -8.30 -43.16
C ALA A 245 -9.39 -8.93 -42.14
N ASP A 246 -9.14 -10.17 -41.75
CA ASP A 246 -9.85 -10.92 -40.71
C ASP A 246 -8.90 -11.37 -39.58
N ASP A 247 -7.63 -11.09 -39.74
CA ASP A 247 -6.52 -11.49 -38.86
C ASP A 247 -5.99 -10.32 -37.98
N THR A 248 -6.64 -9.17 -38.00
CA THR A 248 -6.29 -7.96 -37.27
C THR A 248 -7.33 -7.59 -36.22
N PHE A 249 -7.02 -6.60 -35.36
CA PHE A 249 -8.02 -6.01 -34.48
C PHE A 249 -8.93 -5.07 -35.29
N LEU A 250 -10.22 -5.20 -35.01
CA LEU A 250 -11.26 -4.47 -35.70
C LEU A 250 -12.02 -3.58 -34.72
N ASP A 251 -12.21 -2.34 -35.12
CA ASP A 251 -13.12 -1.40 -34.47
C ASP A 251 -14.49 -1.43 -35.15
N GLU A 252 -15.52 -1.39 -34.34
CA GLU A 252 -16.88 -1.30 -34.83
C GLU A 252 -17.23 0.19 -35.05
N VAL A 253 -17.68 0.50 -36.24
CA VAL A 253 -18.09 1.86 -36.64
C VAL A 253 -19.56 1.86 -36.98
N VAL A 254 -20.31 2.81 -36.38
CA VAL A 254 -21.71 3.06 -36.73
C VAL A 254 -21.76 3.84 -38.05
N THR A 255 -22.45 3.29 -39.03
CA THR A 255 -22.48 3.83 -40.39
C THR A 255 -23.65 4.74 -40.71
N ASP A 256 -24.75 4.61 -39.94
CA ASP A 256 -25.94 5.42 -40.12
C ASP A 256 -26.76 5.60 -38.84
N ASP A 257 -27.72 6.51 -38.87
CA ASP A 257 -28.61 6.80 -37.72
C ASP A 257 -29.58 5.65 -37.39
N LYS A 258 -29.61 4.61 -38.20
CA LYS A 258 -30.46 3.42 -38.01
C LYS A 258 -29.75 2.28 -37.33
N GLY A 259 -28.47 2.50 -36.97
CA GLY A 259 -27.63 1.53 -36.28
C GLY A 259 -26.92 0.54 -37.21
N GLY A 260 -26.74 0.89 -38.47
CA GLY A 260 -25.84 0.16 -39.36
C GLY A 260 -24.43 0.12 -38.80
N ARG A 261 -23.76 -1.02 -38.92
CA ARG A 261 -22.42 -1.23 -38.33
C ARG A 261 -21.52 -1.86 -39.35
N MET A 262 -20.26 -1.45 -39.35
CA MET A 262 -19.18 -2.11 -40.07
C MET A 262 -17.95 -2.22 -39.20
N PHE A 263 -17.06 -3.13 -39.57
CA PHE A 263 -15.76 -3.27 -38.93
C PHE A 263 -14.66 -2.70 -39.79
N ILE A 264 -13.72 -2.01 -39.18
CA ILE A 264 -12.50 -1.51 -39.79
C ILE A 264 -11.28 -1.89 -38.95
N CYS A 265 -10.11 -1.97 -39.53
CA CYS A 265 -8.90 -2.19 -38.76
C CYS A 265 -8.70 -1.04 -37.74
N SER A 266 -8.37 -1.37 -36.51
CA SER A 266 -7.98 -0.40 -35.48
C SER A 266 -6.63 0.28 -35.80
N ASP A 267 -5.76 -0.40 -36.57
CA ASP A 267 -4.51 0.16 -37.08
C ASP A 267 -4.70 0.65 -38.53
N SER A 268 -4.82 1.97 -38.70
CA SER A 268 -5.07 2.59 -39.98
C SER A 268 -3.88 2.44 -40.95
N ASP A 269 -2.63 2.53 -40.48
CA ASP A 269 -1.43 2.33 -41.28
C ASP A 269 -1.38 0.90 -41.84
N HIS A 270 -1.66 -0.08 -41.01
CA HIS A 270 -1.78 -1.48 -41.44
C HIS A 270 -2.89 -1.67 -42.49
N CYS A 271 -4.03 -1.05 -42.25
CA CYS A 271 -5.15 -1.10 -43.19
C CYS A 271 -4.82 -0.51 -44.55
N GLU A 272 -4.19 0.65 -44.58
CA GLU A 272 -3.77 1.34 -45.81
C GLU A 272 -2.75 0.51 -46.62
N LYS A 273 -1.72 0.00 -45.97
CA LYS A 273 -0.72 -0.88 -46.57
C LYS A 273 -1.34 -2.13 -47.22
N ARG A 274 -2.34 -2.75 -46.55
CA ARG A 274 -3.05 -3.89 -47.12
C ARG A 274 -3.93 -3.51 -48.30
N ARG A 275 -4.54 -2.35 -48.30
CA ARG A 275 -5.32 -1.81 -49.43
C ARG A 275 -4.45 -1.58 -50.63
N GLU A 276 -3.29 -0.97 -50.41
CA GLU A 276 -2.30 -0.71 -51.49
C GLU A 276 -1.77 -2.04 -52.07
N ALA A 277 -1.45 -3.00 -51.23
CA ALA A 277 -0.96 -4.32 -51.64
C ALA A 277 -2.03 -5.17 -52.36
N GLY A 278 -3.31 -4.99 -52.02
CA GLY A 278 -4.45 -5.70 -52.61
C GLY A 278 -5.08 -5.05 -53.83
N SER A 279 -4.65 -3.83 -54.21
CA SER A 279 -5.07 -3.16 -55.45
C SER A 279 -4.36 -3.83 -56.62
N PRO A 280 -5.07 -4.41 -57.60
CA PRO A 280 -4.42 -4.88 -58.80
C PRO A 280 -3.78 -3.69 -59.49
N GLU A 281 -2.48 -3.81 -59.85
CA GLU A 281 -1.72 -2.80 -60.56
C GLU A 281 -2.48 -2.35 -61.82
N GLY A 282 -2.76 -1.07 -61.85
CA GLY A 282 -2.78 -0.20 -63.00
C GLY A 282 -3.61 -0.58 -64.21
N THR A 283 -4.74 0.10 -64.32
CA THR A 283 -5.12 0.56 -65.63
C THR A 283 -4.73 2.04 -65.77
N PRO A 284 -3.80 2.43 -66.62
CA PRO A 284 -3.51 3.84 -66.82
C PRO A 284 -4.75 4.47 -67.46
N HIS A 285 -5.27 5.47 -66.80
CA HIS A 285 -6.29 6.32 -67.43
C HIS A 285 -5.66 7.06 -68.60
N ALA A 286 -6.15 6.70 -69.77
CA ALA A 286 -5.95 7.46 -71.03
C ALA A 286 -6.83 8.74 -70.97
#